data_931ff75280d17e31e366c5ec1154ef94
#
_entry.id   931ff75280d17e31e366c5ec1154ef94
#
_cell.length_a   1.000
_cell.length_b   1.000
_cell.length_c   1.000
_cell.angle_alpha   90.00
_cell.angle_beta   90.00
_cell.angle_gamma   90.00
#
_symmetry.space_group_name_H-M   'P 1'
#
loop_
_entity.id
_entity.type
_entity.pdbx_description
1 polymer ?
#
loop_
_entity_poly.entity_id
_entity_poly.type
_entity_poly.pdbx_seq_one_letter_code
_entity_poly.pdbx_strand_id
1 'polypeptide(L)'
;MFPFSLLAVLLGCGNEKPPLDNPSRGTITVVADESFLPLVTQLTSAYSGIYPNVRFKIVYKPEQEAINMMLRDSARIVFTTRKLTKNERLSLDEQKVKGAAQKIATDGVALIINRANMDSLLTMNELSDIFSGRIKQWSQLRNGNQRSPITLVFDNNNSSNLGYMLDTLNVTDVKGLRIFTTKSNREVIDFVRANPSALGFIGVNWISDGDEPLSVDLARDLRVVGVSNKANPTGRNEYFQPFQEDLGMQRYPLRRSVYILSRETHPGLGGGLINYITRDAGSLIVQKLGLWPAVRYNREVNLTK
;
A
#
# COMPACT_ATOMS: atom_id res chain seq x y z
N MET A 1 31.81 72.90 26.11
CA MET A 1 30.48 72.25 26.18
C MET A 1 30.35 71.43 24.93
N PHE A 2 30.58 70.12 25.03
CA PHE A 2 30.33 69.14 23.93
C PHE A 2 29.06 68.36 24.25
N PRO A 3 28.11 68.22 23.33
CA PRO A 3 26.98 67.42 23.60
C PRO A 3 27.31 65.92 23.34
N PHE A 4 27.03 65.12 24.35
CA PHE A 4 27.13 63.64 24.30
C PHE A 4 25.91 63.05 23.57
N SER A 5 26.10 62.57 22.34
CA SER A 5 25.02 61.96 21.56
C SER A 5 24.85 60.54 22.02
N LEU A 6 23.71 60.21 22.66
CA LEU A 6 23.37 58.93 23.16
C LEU A 6 22.81 58.07 21.97
N LEU A 7 23.60 57.13 21.47
CA LEU A 7 23.20 56.19 20.40
C LEU A 7 22.39 55.05 21.02
N ALA A 8 21.05 55.09 20.88
CA ALA A 8 20.17 54.01 21.29
C ALA A 8 20.25 52.85 20.27
N VAL A 9 20.91 51.76 20.65
CA VAL A 9 20.91 50.51 19.90
C VAL A 9 19.58 49.79 20.13
N LEU A 10 18.67 49.85 19.17
CA LEU A 10 17.46 49.05 19.15
C LEU A 10 17.85 47.57 18.85
N LEU A 11 17.94 46.74 19.85
CA LEU A 11 17.97 45.30 19.75
C LEU A 11 16.59 44.84 19.27
N GLY A 12 16.43 44.72 17.95
CA GLY A 12 15.27 44.05 17.34
C GLY A 12 15.33 42.58 17.66
N CYS A 13 14.57 42.08 18.64
CA CYS A 13 14.22 40.67 18.75
C CYS A 13 13.37 40.32 17.54
N GLY A 14 14.02 39.87 16.46
CA GLY A 14 13.33 39.23 15.37
C GLY A 14 12.67 37.97 15.89
N ASN A 15 11.35 37.91 15.84
CA ASN A 15 10.60 36.64 15.94
C ASN A 15 11.00 35.79 14.75
N GLU A 16 12.13 35.08 14.85
CA GLU A 16 12.49 34.06 13.86
C GLU A 16 11.40 32.98 13.89
N LYS A 17 10.66 32.89 12.81
CA LYS A 17 9.76 31.77 12.62
C LYS A 17 10.59 30.50 12.77
N PRO A 18 10.08 29.49 13.49
CA PRO A 18 10.81 28.23 13.61
C PRO A 18 11.19 27.73 12.20
N PRO A 19 12.43 27.26 12.01
CA PRO A 19 12.89 26.87 10.70
C PRO A 19 11.98 25.78 10.16
N LEU A 20 11.54 25.96 8.93
CA LEU A 20 10.76 24.96 8.20
C LEU A 20 11.51 23.63 8.20
N ASP A 21 10.76 22.52 8.21
CA ASP A 21 11.34 21.19 7.98
C ASP A 21 12.07 21.16 6.62
N ASN A 22 13.07 20.31 6.55
CA ASN A 22 13.81 20.05 5.32
C ASN A 22 14.06 18.53 5.15
N PRO A 23 14.65 18.06 4.05
CA PRO A 23 14.84 16.61 3.84
C PRO A 23 15.60 15.87 4.95
N SER A 24 16.47 16.55 5.71
CA SER A 24 17.31 15.89 6.73
C SER A 24 16.88 16.15 8.18
N ARG A 25 15.85 16.95 8.41
CA ARG A 25 15.32 17.24 9.76
C ARG A 25 13.87 17.66 9.74
N GLY A 26 13.18 17.41 10.83
CA GLY A 26 11.80 17.84 11.06
C GLY A 26 10.90 16.67 11.47
N THR A 27 9.62 17.00 11.66
CA THR A 27 8.58 16.03 11.99
C THR A 27 7.39 16.26 11.09
N ILE A 28 6.95 15.20 10.39
CA ILE A 28 5.73 15.24 9.57
C ILE A 28 4.81 14.07 9.90
N THR A 29 3.51 14.27 9.65
CA THR A 29 2.53 13.19 9.71
C THR A 29 2.45 12.50 8.35
N VAL A 30 2.63 11.18 8.37
CA VAL A 30 2.45 10.27 7.23
C VAL A 30 1.24 9.40 7.53
N VAL A 31 0.30 9.33 6.60
CA VAL A 31 -0.88 8.46 6.72
C VAL A 31 -0.87 7.42 5.62
N ALA A 32 -1.31 6.22 5.95
CA ALA A 32 -1.39 5.13 4.99
C ALA A 32 -2.58 4.22 5.30
N ASP A 33 -3.06 3.52 4.28
CA ASP A 33 -3.91 2.36 4.50
C ASP A 33 -3.10 1.25 5.20
N GLU A 34 -3.74 0.50 6.09
CA GLU A 34 -3.06 -0.54 6.89
C GLU A 34 -2.47 -1.64 6.01
N SER A 35 -3.00 -1.84 4.80
CA SER A 35 -2.43 -2.77 3.83
C SER A 35 -0.98 -2.45 3.46
N PHE A 36 -0.53 -1.20 3.64
CA PHE A 36 0.84 -0.75 3.39
C PHE A 36 1.72 -0.67 4.65
N LEU A 37 1.28 -1.21 5.79
CA LEU A 37 2.03 -1.13 7.05
C LEU A 37 3.49 -1.62 6.91
N PRO A 38 3.80 -2.80 6.34
CA PRO A 38 5.18 -3.24 6.19
C PRO A 38 6.01 -2.28 5.33
N LEU A 39 5.44 -1.81 4.22
CA LEU A 39 6.10 -0.88 3.29
C LEU A 39 6.44 0.46 3.96
N VAL A 40 5.45 1.09 4.58
CA VAL A 40 5.62 2.41 5.20
C VAL A 40 6.58 2.34 6.39
N THR A 41 6.47 1.29 7.20
CA THR A 41 7.36 1.09 8.35
C THR A 41 8.83 0.95 7.91
N GLN A 42 9.12 0.10 6.94
CA GLN A 42 10.50 -0.10 6.48
C GLN A 42 11.07 1.15 5.79
N LEU A 43 10.30 1.82 4.92
CA LEU A 43 10.75 3.03 4.24
C LEU A 43 11.05 4.18 5.21
N THR A 44 10.15 4.43 6.16
CA THR A 44 10.32 5.52 7.14
C THR A 44 11.41 5.22 8.16
N SER A 45 11.55 3.98 8.60
CA SER A 45 12.62 3.55 9.50
C SER A 45 13.99 3.67 8.85
N ALA A 46 14.14 3.20 7.61
CA ALA A 46 15.39 3.30 6.87
C ALA A 46 15.79 4.78 6.62
N TYR A 47 14.82 5.63 6.25
CA TYR A 47 15.08 7.06 6.08
C TYR A 47 15.51 7.74 7.38
N SER A 48 14.83 7.43 8.50
CA SER A 48 15.19 7.97 9.83
C SER A 48 16.55 7.45 10.31
N GLY A 49 16.96 6.27 9.89
CA GLY A 49 18.30 5.73 10.15
C GLY A 49 19.41 6.54 9.45
N ILE A 50 19.13 7.07 8.25
CA ILE A 50 20.08 7.93 7.52
C ILE A 50 20.09 9.34 8.09
N TYR A 51 18.92 9.86 8.51
CA TYR A 51 18.76 11.23 9.02
C TYR A 51 18.24 11.24 10.47
N PRO A 52 19.13 11.27 11.48
CA PRO A 52 18.76 11.12 12.90
C PRO A 52 17.81 12.22 13.44
N ASN A 53 17.77 13.38 12.78
CA ASN A 53 16.91 14.51 13.16
C ASN A 53 15.53 14.48 12.49
N VAL A 54 15.19 13.38 11.81
CA VAL A 54 13.89 13.17 11.16
C VAL A 54 12.99 12.33 12.06
N ARG A 55 11.71 12.70 12.10
CA ARG A 55 10.67 11.95 12.80
C ARG A 55 9.42 11.86 11.92
N PHE A 56 8.87 10.66 11.77
CA PHE A 56 7.60 10.43 11.11
C PHE A 56 6.54 10.03 12.14
N LYS A 57 5.44 10.79 12.17
CA LYS A 57 4.24 10.41 12.91
C LYS A 57 3.35 9.58 11.97
N ILE A 58 3.45 8.27 12.07
CA ILE A 58 2.72 7.37 11.17
C ILE A 58 1.34 7.09 11.76
N VAL A 59 0.29 7.21 10.92
CA VAL A 59 -1.10 6.93 11.27
C VAL A 59 -1.68 6.02 10.19
N TYR A 60 -2.29 4.91 10.60
CA TYR A 60 -2.98 4.01 9.70
C TYR A 60 -4.48 4.28 9.72
N LYS A 61 -5.07 4.48 8.54
CA LYS A 61 -6.47 4.81 8.32
C LYS A 61 -6.95 4.23 6.99
N PRO A 62 -8.24 3.92 6.83
CA PRO A 62 -8.79 3.61 5.52
C PRO A 62 -8.46 4.69 4.49
N GLU A 63 -8.23 4.31 3.24
CA GLU A 63 -7.67 5.18 2.20
C GLU A 63 -8.39 6.53 2.06
N GLN A 64 -9.73 6.52 2.07
CA GLN A 64 -10.50 7.76 1.96
C GLN A 64 -10.32 8.68 3.17
N GLU A 65 -10.20 8.10 4.38
CA GLU A 65 -9.94 8.87 5.60
C GLU A 65 -8.53 9.45 5.58
N ALA A 66 -7.54 8.68 5.11
CA ALA A 66 -6.15 9.13 4.93
C ALA A 66 -6.08 10.34 3.98
N ILE A 67 -6.76 10.29 2.84
CA ILE A 67 -6.85 11.42 1.91
C ILE A 67 -7.54 12.62 2.57
N ASN A 68 -8.64 12.40 3.29
CA ASN A 68 -9.33 13.48 4.00
C ASN A 68 -8.46 14.16 5.07
N MET A 69 -7.58 13.41 5.74
CA MET A 69 -6.61 14.01 6.67
C MET A 69 -5.62 14.93 5.94
N MET A 70 -5.17 14.57 4.75
CA MET A 70 -4.31 15.43 3.93
C MET A 70 -5.05 16.68 3.47
N LEU A 71 -6.30 16.55 3.02
CA LEU A 71 -7.12 17.70 2.58
C LEU A 71 -7.36 18.70 3.71
N ARG A 72 -7.42 18.25 4.98
CA ARG A 72 -7.59 19.08 6.18
C ARG A 72 -6.28 19.53 6.84
N ASP A 73 -5.15 19.39 6.16
CA ASP A 73 -3.81 19.75 6.69
C ASP A 73 -3.37 18.97 7.95
N SER A 74 -3.96 17.80 8.18
CA SER A 74 -3.59 16.94 9.31
C SER A 74 -2.54 15.89 8.94
N ALA A 75 -2.25 15.73 7.65
CA ALA A 75 -1.21 14.86 7.11
C ALA A 75 -0.46 15.55 5.97
N ARG A 76 0.85 15.38 5.93
CA ARG A 76 1.70 15.92 4.87
C ARG A 76 1.83 14.98 3.68
N ILE A 77 1.91 13.70 3.97
CA ILE A 77 2.14 12.60 3.02
C ILE A 77 1.09 11.52 3.24
N VAL A 78 0.55 10.98 2.14
CA VAL A 78 -0.41 9.87 2.19
C VAL A 78 -0.02 8.79 1.18
N PHE A 79 0.04 7.52 1.62
CA PHE A 79 0.19 6.36 0.75
C PHE A 79 -1.20 5.84 0.37
N THR A 80 -1.44 5.70 -0.95
CA THR A 80 -2.75 5.34 -1.51
C THR A 80 -2.62 4.42 -2.72
N THR A 81 -3.75 3.85 -3.15
CA THR A 81 -3.83 3.05 -4.39
C THR A 81 -4.25 3.89 -5.59
N ARG A 82 -4.72 5.12 -5.38
CA ARG A 82 -5.25 6.02 -6.41
C ARG A 82 -4.69 7.44 -6.31
N LYS A 83 -4.84 8.18 -7.36
CA LYS A 83 -4.61 9.63 -7.38
C LYS A 83 -5.82 10.36 -6.79
N LEU A 84 -5.64 11.66 -6.50
CA LEU A 84 -6.73 12.53 -6.11
C LEU A 84 -7.78 12.62 -7.22
N THR A 85 -9.03 12.58 -6.84
CA THR A 85 -10.17 12.91 -7.73
C THR A 85 -10.13 14.39 -8.12
N LYS A 86 -10.96 14.77 -9.09
CA LYS A 86 -11.09 16.19 -9.51
C LYS A 86 -11.51 17.07 -8.33
N ASN A 87 -12.50 16.66 -7.54
CA ASN A 87 -13.00 17.45 -6.41
C ASN A 87 -11.97 17.57 -5.28
N GLU A 88 -11.23 16.50 -4.99
CA GLU A 88 -10.14 16.53 -4.00
C GLU A 88 -9.02 17.48 -4.41
N ARG A 89 -8.68 17.53 -5.72
CA ARG A 89 -7.71 18.52 -6.25
C ARG A 89 -8.22 19.95 -6.13
N LEU A 90 -9.48 20.19 -6.50
CA LEU A 90 -10.09 21.52 -6.36
C LEU A 90 -10.04 22.00 -4.89
N SER A 91 -10.29 21.11 -3.92
CA SER A 91 -10.19 21.45 -2.51
C SER A 91 -8.78 21.86 -2.07
N LEU A 92 -7.72 21.29 -2.66
CA LEU A 92 -6.34 21.76 -2.43
C LEU A 92 -6.04 23.08 -3.14
N ASP A 93 -6.54 23.24 -4.37
CA ASP A 93 -6.35 24.47 -5.16
C ASP A 93 -6.98 25.69 -4.45
N GLU A 94 -8.16 25.53 -3.84
CA GLU A 94 -8.80 26.55 -3.00
C GLU A 94 -7.93 26.96 -1.81
N GLN A 95 -7.16 26.03 -1.26
CA GLN A 95 -6.18 26.28 -0.20
C GLN A 95 -4.84 26.80 -0.71
N LYS A 96 -4.70 27.03 -2.03
CA LYS A 96 -3.46 27.42 -2.72
C LYS A 96 -2.33 26.39 -2.55
N VAL A 97 -2.68 25.14 -2.39
CA VAL A 97 -1.78 23.99 -2.27
C VAL A 97 -1.77 23.20 -3.55
N LYS A 98 -0.64 23.13 -4.22
CA LYS A 98 -0.46 22.28 -5.39
C LYS A 98 -0.18 20.84 -4.94
N GLY A 99 -1.23 20.02 -4.86
CA GLY A 99 -1.08 18.61 -4.51
C GLY A 99 -0.26 17.83 -5.56
N ALA A 100 0.69 17.03 -5.10
CA ALA A 100 1.47 16.15 -5.96
C ALA A 100 1.06 14.69 -5.75
N ALA A 101 1.16 13.87 -6.81
CA ALA A 101 0.94 12.43 -6.77
C ALA A 101 2.09 11.72 -7.50
N GLN A 102 2.90 10.98 -6.77
CA GLN A 102 4.02 10.22 -7.30
C GLN A 102 3.72 8.72 -7.23
N LYS A 103 3.71 8.02 -8.38
CA LYS A 103 3.69 6.56 -8.37
C LYS A 103 5.04 6.04 -7.88
N ILE A 104 5.03 5.15 -6.88
CA ILE A 104 6.25 4.56 -6.30
C ILE A 104 6.38 3.07 -6.61
N ALA A 105 5.27 2.36 -6.78
CA ALA A 105 5.28 0.92 -7.02
C ALA A 105 4.02 0.44 -7.74
N THR A 106 4.07 -0.82 -8.16
CA THR A 106 2.89 -1.64 -8.44
C THR A 106 2.84 -2.74 -7.38
N ASP A 107 1.72 -2.81 -6.68
CA ASP A 107 1.34 -3.81 -5.68
C ASP A 107 0.41 -4.86 -6.29
N GLY A 108 0.21 -5.97 -5.61
CA GLY A 108 -0.80 -6.98 -5.90
C GLY A 108 -1.68 -7.24 -4.68
N VAL A 109 -2.98 -7.39 -4.90
CA VAL A 109 -3.85 -7.96 -3.87
C VAL A 109 -3.68 -9.47 -3.92
N ALA A 110 -2.97 -10.02 -2.93
CA ALA A 110 -2.76 -11.45 -2.80
C ALA A 110 -4.02 -12.12 -2.22
N LEU A 111 -4.45 -13.19 -2.87
CA LEU A 111 -5.48 -14.07 -2.38
C LEU A 111 -4.82 -15.21 -1.61
N ILE A 112 -5.21 -15.41 -0.36
CA ILE A 112 -4.65 -16.46 0.50
C ILE A 112 -5.74 -17.41 0.98
N ILE A 113 -5.38 -18.68 1.04
CA ILE A 113 -6.24 -19.77 1.55
C ILE A 113 -5.46 -20.64 2.52
N ASN A 114 -6.17 -21.34 3.39
CA ASN A 114 -5.59 -22.35 4.25
C ASN A 114 -4.92 -23.47 3.41
N ARG A 115 -3.79 -24.00 3.89
CA ARG A 115 -3.06 -25.06 3.18
C ARG A 115 -3.89 -26.34 2.99
N ALA A 116 -4.87 -26.62 3.85
CA ALA A 116 -5.78 -27.74 3.70
C ALA A 116 -6.77 -27.55 2.53
N ASN A 117 -7.01 -26.31 2.08
CA ASN A 117 -7.81 -26.03 0.91
C ASN A 117 -6.97 -26.28 -0.36
N MET A 118 -7.44 -27.15 -1.24
CA MET A 118 -6.74 -27.51 -2.48
C MET A 118 -7.10 -26.62 -3.67
N ASP A 119 -8.12 -25.76 -3.53
CA ASP A 119 -8.66 -24.91 -4.61
C ASP A 119 -7.83 -23.61 -4.73
N SER A 120 -6.57 -23.75 -5.13
CA SER A 120 -5.58 -22.68 -5.16
C SER A 120 -5.44 -21.99 -6.54
N LEU A 121 -6.35 -22.24 -7.47
CA LEU A 121 -6.35 -21.67 -8.82
C LEU A 121 -7.74 -21.11 -9.12
N LEU A 122 -7.85 -19.81 -9.34
CA LEU A 122 -9.09 -19.13 -9.65
C LEU A 122 -8.95 -18.30 -10.94
N THR A 123 -10.02 -18.21 -11.70
CA THR A 123 -10.13 -17.27 -12.82
C THR A 123 -10.77 -15.96 -12.36
N MET A 124 -10.55 -14.87 -13.10
CA MET A 124 -11.27 -13.61 -12.85
C MET A 124 -12.79 -13.78 -12.99
N ASN A 125 -13.26 -14.68 -13.85
CA ASN A 125 -14.69 -15.01 -13.98
C ASN A 125 -15.22 -15.68 -12.71
N GLU A 126 -14.52 -16.66 -12.16
CA GLU A 126 -14.90 -17.30 -10.90
C GLU A 126 -14.89 -16.31 -9.73
N LEU A 127 -13.92 -15.41 -9.67
CA LEU A 127 -13.93 -14.31 -8.68
C LEU A 127 -15.14 -13.39 -8.86
N SER A 128 -15.49 -13.02 -10.09
CA SER A 128 -16.69 -12.25 -10.37
C SER A 128 -17.97 -13.01 -9.96
N ASP A 129 -18.01 -14.32 -10.16
CA ASP A 129 -19.14 -15.16 -9.77
C ASP A 129 -19.27 -15.30 -8.25
N ILE A 130 -18.13 -15.38 -7.54
CA ILE A 130 -18.09 -15.36 -6.06
C ILE A 130 -18.62 -14.00 -5.55
N PHE A 131 -18.08 -12.89 -6.06
CA PHE A 131 -18.45 -11.55 -5.61
C PHE A 131 -19.86 -11.10 -6.02
N SER A 132 -20.45 -11.73 -7.03
CA SER A 132 -21.87 -11.54 -7.38
C SER A 132 -22.81 -12.52 -6.66
N GLY A 133 -22.26 -13.43 -5.84
CA GLY A 133 -23.05 -14.42 -5.11
C GLY A 133 -23.61 -15.57 -5.98
N ARG A 134 -23.17 -15.70 -7.23
CA ARG A 134 -23.48 -16.87 -8.09
C ARG A 134 -22.78 -18.12 -7.58
N ILE A 135 -21.52 -18.01 -7.20
CA ILE A 135 -20.75 -19.07 -6.53
C ILE A 135 -20.69 -18.75 -5.03
N LYS A 136 -21.18 -19.67 -4.20
CA LYS A 136 -21.23 -19.53 -2.74
C LYS A 136 -20.44 -20.60 -1.99
N GLN A 137 -20.08 -21.67 -2.69
CA GLN A 137 -19.37 -22.83 -2.12
C GLN A 137 -18.16 -23.16 -2.98
N TRP A 138 -17.10 -23.64 -2.35
CA TRP A 138 -15.90 -24.08 -3.05
C TRP A 138 -16.17 -25.17 -4.08
N SER A 139 -17.10 -26.11 -3.81
CA SER A 139 -17.50 -27.19 -4.74
C SER A 139 -18.14 -26.71 -6.04
N GLN A 140 -18.52 -25.45 -6.15
CA GLN A 140 -19.08 -24.87 -7.37
C GLN A 140 -18.01 -24.33 -8.34
N LEU A 141 -16.77 -24.25 -7.88
CA LEU A 141 -15.63 -23.89 -8.73
C LEU A 141 -15.27 -25.04 -9.67
N ARG A 142 -14.60 -24.73 -10.77
CA ARG A 142 -14.18 -25.70 -11.79
C ARG A 142 -13.45 -26.92 -11.20
N ASN A 143 -12.55 -26.68 -10.25
CA ASN A 143 -11.75 -27.71 -9.60
C ASN A 143 -12.16 -27.91 -8.14
N GLY A 144 -13.35 -27.43 -7.76
CA GLY A 144 -13.78 -27.35 -6.38
C GLY A 144 -13.99 -28.72 -5.73
N ASN A 145 -13.35 -28.92 -4.59
CA ASN A 145 -13.40 -30.20 -3.85
C ASN A 145 -14.10 -30.09 -2.49
N GLN A 146 -14.29 -28.88 -1.96
CA GLN A 146 -14.90 -28.67 -0.65
C GLN A 146 -16.36 -28.26 -0.75
N ARG A 147 -17.24 -28.93 -0.02
CA ARG A 147 -18.67 -28.55 0.12
C ARG A 147 -18.89 -27.48 1.20
N SER A 148 -17.90 -26.65 1.49
CA SER A 148 -17.99 -25.58 2.47
C SER A 148 -18.30 -24.24 1.80
N PRO A 149 -19.04 -23.35 2.46
CA PRO A 149 -19.29 -22.01 1.94
C PRO A 149 -18.00 -21.19 1.90
N ILE A 150 -17.83 -20.39 0.82
CA ILE A 150 -16.71 -19.46 0.71
C ILE A 150 -16.96 -18.28 1.66
N THR A 151 -16.00 -17.97 2.53
CA THR A 151 -16.00 -16.79 3.38
C THR A 151 -14.91 -15.83 2.90
N LEU A 152 -15.30 -14.65 2.40
CA LEU A 152 -14.38 -13.59 1.97
C LEU A 152 -13.89 -12.83 3.21
N VAL A 153 -12.58 -12.67 3.37
CA VAL A 153 -12.00 -12.10 4.60
C VAL A 153 -11.14 -10.88 4.26
N PHE A 154 -11.47 -9.74 4.87
CA PHE A 154 -10.79 -8.46 4.69
C PHE A 154 -10.39 -7.86 6.05
N ASP A 155 -9.43 -6.94 6.03
CA ASP A 155 -8.91 -6.26 7.23
C ASP A 155 -9.92 -5.31 7.90
N ASN A 156 -10.84 -4.71 7.14
CA ASN A 156 -11.94 -3.88 7.67
C ASN A 156 -13.01 -3.61 6.59
N ASN A 157 -14.14 -3.02 6.99
CA ASN A 157 -15.25 -2.70 6.08
C ASN A 157 -14.92 -1.63 5.03
N ASN A 158 -13.95 -0.77 5.32
CA ASN A 158 -13.48 0.29 4.42
C ASN A 158 -12.07 -0.02 3.88
N SER A 159 -11.71 -1.29 3.83
CA SER A 159 -10.44 -1.80 3.35
C SER A 159 -10.16 -1.36 1.92
N SER A 160 -8.95 -0.89 1.65
CA SER A 160 -8.50 -0.62 0.29
C SER A 160 -8.48 -1.90 -0.57
N ASN A 161 -8.25 -3.08 0.05
CA ASN A 161 -8.32 -4.37 -0.63
C ASN A 161 -9.75 -4.70 -1.05
N LEU A 162 -10.74 -4.48 -0.17
CA LEU A 162 -12.16 -4.68 -0.49
C LEU A 162 -12.61 -3.73 -1.59
N GLY A 163 -12.36 -2.42 -1.44
CA GLY A 163 -12.70 -1.42 -2.45
C GLY A 163 -12.09 -1.75 -3.81
N TYR A 164 -10.81 -2.11 -3.84
CA TYR A 164 -10.13 -2.52 -5.07
C TYR A 164 -10.79 -3.75 -5.73
N MET A 165 -11.18 -4.76 -4.96
CA MET A 165 -11.85 -5.95 -5.51
C MET A 165 -13.23 -5.61 -6.07
N LEU A 166 -14.02 -4.82 -5.36
CA LEU A 166 -15.35 -4.38 -5.81
C LEU A 166 -15.25 -3.58 -7.12
N ASP A 167 -14.34 -2.63 -7.21
CA ASP A 167 -14.11 -1.82 -8.40
C ASP A 167 -13.61 -2.67 -9.58
N THR A 168 -12.65 -3.56 -9.34
CA THR A 168 -12.05 -4.42 -10.37
C THR A 168 -13.07 -5.42 -10.96
N LEU A 169 -13.98 -5.92 -10.12
CA LEU A 169 -15.00 -6.89 -10.50
C LEU A 169 -16.34 -6.24 -10.89
N ASN A 170 -16.43 -4.90 -10.86
CA ASN A 170 -17.63 -4.11 -11.10
C ASN A 170 -18.82 -4.53 -10.23
N VAL A 171 -18.57 -4.77 -8.94
CA VAL A 171 -19.59 -5.17 -7.96
C VAL A 171 -20.01 -3.97 -7.14
N THR A 172 -21.29 -3.66 -7.16
CA THR A 172 -21.89 -2.53 -6.43
C THR A 172 -22.75 -2.95 -5.23
N ASP A 173 -23.16 -4.20 -5.17
CA ASP A 173 -23.96 -4.75 -4.06
C ASP A 173 -23.28 -6.00 -3.48
N VAL A 174 -23.01 -5.92 -2.19
CA VAL A 174 -22.38 -7.02 -1.42
C VAL A 174 -23.40 -7.78 -0.57
N LYS A 175 -24.72 -7.44 -0.68
CA LYS A 175 -25.77 -8.13 0.06
C LYS A 175 -25.82 -9.60 -0.31
N GLY A 176 -25.81 -10.46 0.68
CA GLY A 176 -25.82 -11.92 0.49
C GLY A 176 -24.46 -12.54 0.27
N LEU A 177 -23.37 -11.77 0.22
CA LEU A 177 -22.00 -12.28 0.29
C LEU A 177 -21.64 -12.61 1.74
N ARG A 178 -20.91 -13.70 1.92
CA ARG A 178 -20.36 -14.05 3.22
C ARG A 178 -19.02 -13.34 3.41
N ILE A 179 -19.08 -12.07 3.82
CA ILE A 179 -17.91 -11.25 4.10
C ILE A 179 -17.68 -11.23 5.60
N PHE A 180 -16.45 -11.50 6.01
CA PHE A 180 -15.96 -11.34 7.37
C PHE A 180 -14.86 -10.29 7.38
N THR A 181 -14.91 -9.36 8.31
CA THR A 181 -13.88 -8.33 8.47
C THR A 181 -13.20 -8.47 9.81
N THR A 182 -11.89 -8.32 9.79
CA THR A 182 -11.02 -8.30 10.95
C THR A 182 -10.66 -6.85 11.31
N LYS A 183 -9.56 -6.63 12.02
CA LYS A 183 -9.05 -5.28 12.35
C LYS A 183 -7.74 -4.95 11.67
N SER A 184 -7.08 -5.94 11.05
CA SER A 184 -5.77 -5.79 10.41
C SER A 184 -5.50 -6.89 9.39
N ASN A 185 -4.58 -6.66 8.46
CA ASN A 185 -4.11 -7.71 7.54
C ASN A 185 -3.47 -8.89 8.30
N ARG A 186 -2.84 -8.66 9.44
CA ARG A 186 -2.36 -9.73 10.31
C ARG A 186 -3.48 -10.65 10.78
N GLU A 187 -4.58 -10.08 11.23
CA GLU A 187 -5.75 -10.86 11.67
C GLU A 187 -6.44 -11.58 10.49
N VAL A 188 -6.39 -11.04 9.25
CA VAL A 188 -6.85 -11.79 8.05
C VAL A 188 -6.04 -13.07 7.90
N ILE A 189 -4.72 -12.98 8.02
CA ILE A 189 -3.81 -14.12 7.94
C ILE A 189 -4.14 -15.16 9.00
N ASP A 190 -4.29 -14.75 10.25
CA ASP A 190 -4.59 -15.63 11.38
C ASP A 190 -5.98 -16.28 11.22
N PHE A 191 -6.97 -15.54 10.72
CA PHE A 191 -8.29 -16.08 10.44
C PHE A 191 -8.26 -17.16 9.34
N VAL A 192 -7.57 -16.89 8.23
CA VAL A 192 -7.45 -17.87 7.12
C VAL A 192 -6.70 -19.11 7.58
N ARG A 193 -5.68 -18.97 8.44
CA ARG A 193 -4.96 -20.09 9.04
C ARG A 193 -5.89 -20.99 9.87
N ALA A 194 -6.82 -20.41 10.58
CA ALA A 194 -7.76 -21.14 11.44
C ALA A 194 -8.98 -21.69 10.68
N ASN A 195 -9.29 -21.18 9.48
CA ASN A 195 -10.54 -21.45 8.75
C ASN A 195 -10.28 -21.92 7.33
N PRO A 196 -10.33 -23.24 7.04
CA PRO A 196 -10.08 -23.79 5.70
C PRO A 196 -11.03 -23.30 4.59
N SER A 197 -12.21 -22.81 4.94
CA SER A 197 -13.19 -22.27 4.00
C SER A 197 -13.01 -20.78 3.67
N ALA A 198 -12.05 -20.11 4.31
CA ALA A 198 -11.78 -18.69 4.13
C ALA A 198 -10.96 -18.42 2.86
N LEU A 199 -11.30 -17.32 2.18
CA LEU A 199 -10.51 -16.68 1.13
C LEU A 199 -10.13 -15.29 1.63
N GLY A 200 -8.87 -15.09 1.99
CA GLY A 200 -8.35 -13.83 2.52
C GLY A 200 -7.75 -12.95 1.44
N PHE A 201 -7.83 -11.64 1.62
CA PHE A 201 -7.33 -10.62 0.70
C PHE A 201 -6.38 -9.68 1.44
N ILE A 202 -5.10 -9.67 1.03
CA ILE A 202 -4.03 -8.87 1.67
C ILE A 202 -3.11 -8.26 0.61
N GLY A 203 -2.37 -7.19 0.97
CA GLY A 203 -1.32 -6.65 0.12
C GLY A 203 -0.12 -7.60 0.02
N VAL A 204 0.53 -7.67 -1.14
CA VAL A 204 1.67 -8.58 -1.36
C VAL A 204 2.83 -8.31 -0.39
N ASN A 205 2.99 -7.08 0.06
CA ASN A 205 4.03 -6.70 1.03
C ASN A 205 3.91 -7.36 2.40
N TRP A 206 2.80 -8.03 2.69
CA TRP A 206 2.59 -8.81 3.92
C TRP A 206 3.16 -10.23 3.84
N ILE A 207 3.43 -10.74 2.65
CA ILE A 207 3.83 -12.16 2.43
C ILE A 207 5.16 -12.31 1.70
N SER A 208 5.81 -11.23 1.30
CA SER A 208 6.96 -11.30 0.38
C SER A 208 8.32 -11.05 1.02
N ASP A 209 8.39 -10.54 2.24
CA ASP A 209 9.67 -10.36 2.93
C ASP A 209 10.13 -11.69 3.55
N GLY A 210 10.96 -12.42 2.82
CA GLY A 210 11.46 -13.73 3.26
C GLY A 210 12.38 -13.68 4.51
N ASP A 211 12.82 -12.50 4.94
CA ASP A 211 13.59 -12.32 6.17
C ASP A 211 12.69 -12.12 7.40
N GLU A 212 11.41 -11.85 7.19
CA GLU A 212 10.44 -11.69 8.28
C GLU A 212 9.88 -13.05 8.72
N PRO A 213 9.91 -13.38 10.02
CA PRO A 213 9.36 -14.63 10.54
C PRO A 213 7.93 -14.90 10.10
N LEU A 214 7.12 -13.84 9.99
CA LEU A 214 5.74 -13.93 9.51
C LEU A 214 5.63 -14.52 8.10
N SER A 215 6.45 -14.06 7.16
CA SER A 215 6.43 -14.54 5.77
C SER A 215 6.84 -16.02 5.68
N VAL A 216 7.80 -16.43 6.50
CA VAL A 216 8.22 -17.85 6.60
C VAL A 216 7.09 -18.71 7.15
N ASP A 217 6.44 -18.29 8.23
CA ASP A 217 5.32 -19.01 8.84
C ASP A 217 4.11 -19.08 7.90
N LEU A 218 3.86 -18.02 7.12
CA LEU A 218 2.79 -18.01 6.12
C LEU A 218 2.98 -19.08 5.05
N ALA A 219 4.18 -19.22 4.53
CA ALA A 219 4.48 -20.22 3.50
C ALA A 219 4.25 -21.67 3.99
N ARG A 220 4.31 -21.89 5.32
CA ARG A 220 4.05 -23.21 5.93
C ARG A 220 2.56 -23.54 6.00
N ASP A 221 1.72 -22.58 6.41
CA ASP A 221 0.33 -22.83 6.81
C ASP A 221 -0.71 -22.35 5.79
N LEU A 222 -0.30 -21.52 4.85
CA LEU A 222 -1.16 -20.93 3.84
C LEU A 222 -0.69 -21.22 2.42
N ARG A 223 -1.57 -20.98 1.46
CA ARG A 223 -1.27 -20.95 0.01
C ARG A 223 -1.69 -19.64 -0.58
N VAL A 224 -0.87 -19.09 -1.46
CA VAL A 224 -1.24 -17.98 -2.31
C VAL A 224 -1.96 -18.54 -3.54
N VAL A 225 -3.12 -18.01 -3.83
CA VAL A 225 -3.94 -18.42 -4.97
C VAL A 225 -3.35 -17.88 -6.27
N GLY A 226 -3.24 -18.73 -7.27
CA GLY A 226 -2.94 -18.31 -8.63
C GLY A 226 -4.21 -17.80 -9.32
N VAL A 227 -4.13 -16.67 -10.01
CA VAL A 227 -5.27 -16.04 -10.70
C VAL A 227 -5.01 -15.97 -12.19
N SER A 228 -6.02 -16.33 -13.00
CA SER A 228 -5.98 -16.28 -14.46
C SER A 228 -6.97 -15.26 -15.02
N ASN A 229 -6.52 -14.46 -16.00
CA ASN A 229 -7.42 -13.64 -16.84
C ASN A 229 -8.18 -14.44 -17.91
N LYS A 230 -7.72 -15.65 -18.21
CA LYS A 230 -8.40 -16.51 -19.18
C LYS A 230 -9.67 -17.08 -18.58
N ALA A 231 -10.76 -17.06 -19.33
CA ALA A 231 -12.02 -17.69 -18.92
C ALA A 231 -11.89 -19.21 -18.81
N ASN A 232 -11.10 -19.83 -19.70
CA ASN A 232 -10.88 -21.26 -19.77
C ASN A 232 -9.38 -21.58 -19.87
N PRO A 233 -8.62 -21.44 -18.77
CA PRO A 233 -7.21 -21.80 -18.76
C PRO A 233 -7.04 -23.31 -18.94
N THR A 234 -6.04 -23.72 -19.74
CA THR A 234 -5.76 -25.11 -20.09
C THR A 234 -4.69 -25.75 -19.22
N GLY A 235 -3.88 -24.92 -18.54
CA GLY A 235 -2.80 -25.40 -17.70
C GLY A 235 -2.45 -24.45 -16.54
N ARG A 236 -1.68 -24.95 -15.57
CA ARG A 236 -1.26 -24.18 -14.40
C ARG A 236 -0.39 -22.96 -14.76
N ASN A 237 0.32 -23.00 -15.85
CA ASN A 237 1.15 -21.91 -16.37
C ASN A 237 0.36 -20.68 -16.85
N GLU A 238 -0.96 -20.76 -16.88
CA GLU A 238 -1.85 -19.65 -17.21
C GLU A 238 -2.46 -18.96 -15.98
N TYR A 239 -2.07 -19.41 -14.79
CA TYR A 239 -2.41 -18.79 -13.52
C TYR A 239 -1.17 -18.14 -12.92
N PHE A 240 -1.29 -16.90 -12.52
CA PHE A 240 -0.21 -16.10 -11.97
C PHE A 240 -0.44 -15.79 -10.51
N GLN A 241 0.63 -15.71 -9.75
CA GLN A 241 0.63 -15.26 -8.37
C GLN A 241 1.21 -13.83 -8.32
N PRO A 242 1.02 -13.06 -7.23
CA PRO A 242 1.53 -11.69 -7.14
C PRO A 242 3.04 -11.64 -6.91
N PHE A 243 3.81 -12.46 -7.62
CA PHE A 243 5.25 -12.37 -7.64
C PHE A 243 5.68 -11.07 -8.33
N GLN A 244 6.79 -10.51 -7.88
CA GLN A 244 7.29 -9.24 -8.36
C GLN A 244 7.43 -9.20 -9.89
N GLU A 245 7.93 -10.26 -10.50
CA GLU A 245 8.03 -10.36 -11.96
C GLU A 245 6.66 -10.33 -12.64
N ASP A 246 5.66 -11.06 -12.10
CA ASP A 246 4.31 -11.11 -12.65
C ASP A 246 3.55 -9.78 -12.50
N LEU A 247 3.87 -9.02 -11.43
CA LEU A 247 3.39 -7.65 -11.26
C LEU A 247 3.99 -6.72 -12.33
N GLY A 248 5.29 -6.82 -12.54
CA GLY A 248 6.01 -5.99 -13.50
C GLY A 248 5.68 -6.29 -14.95
N MET A 249 5.57 -7.56 -15.31
CA MET A 249 5.17 -8.02 -16.63
C MET A 249 3.66 -7.96 -16.87
N GLN A 250 2.91 -7.49 -15.89
CA GLN A 250 1.46 -7.34 -15.96
C GLN A 250 0.69 -8.65 -16.17
N ARG A 251 1.27 -9.78 -15.77
CA ARG A 251 0.66 -11.09 -15.88
C ARG A 251 -0.36 -11.37 -14.77
N TYR A 252 -0.06 -10.91 -13.53
CA TYR A 252 -1.01 -11.04 -12.42
C TYR A 252 -2.18 -10.07 -12.57
N PRO A 253 -3.45 -10.56 -12.56
CA PRO A 253 -4.60 -9.71 -12.85
C PRO A 253 -4.90 -8.66 -11.76
N LEU A 254 -4.74 -9.02 -10.48
CA LEU A 254 -5.14 -8.19 -9.33
C LEU A 254 -4.01 -7.27 -8.87
N ARG A 255 -3.44 -6.52 -9.82
CA ARG A 255 -2.38 -5.53 -9.55
C ARG A 255 -2.95 -4.12 -9.45
N ARG A 256 -2.40 -3.33 -8.54
CA ARG A 256 -2.78 -1.93 -8.34
C ARG A 256 -1.55 -1.04 -8.24
N SER A 257 -1.71 0.25 -8.56
CA SER A 257 -0.64 1.22 -8.38
C SER A 257 -0.55 1.65 -6.92
N VAL A 258 0.66 1.92 -6.43
CA VAL A 258 0.90 2.59 -5.15
C VAL A 258 1.38 4.01 -5.43
N TYR A 259 0.68 4.98 -4.86
CA TYR A 259 1.01 6.40 -4.96
C TYR A 259 1.37 6.96 -3.61
N ILE A 260 2.26 7.94 -3.62
CA ILE A 260 2.40 8.90 -2.53
C ILE A 260 1.75 10.20 -2.98
N LEU A 261 0.77 10.65 -2.21
CA LEU A 261 0.20 11.98 -2.33
C LEU A 261 0.93 12.92 -1.36
N SER A 262 1.23 14.12 -1.80
CA SER A 262 1.89 15.14 -1.00
C SER A 262 1.18 16.48 -1.16
N ARG A 263 1.05 17.20 -0.04
CA ARG A 263 0.61 18.59 -0.01
C ARG A 263 1.74 19.59 0.29
N GLU A 264 2.99 19.19 0.12
CA GLU A 264 4.13 20.08 0.39
C GLU A 264 4.16 21.28 -0.54
N THR A 265 4.44 22.44 0.05
CA THR A 265 4.57 23.72 -0.65
C THR A 265 6.01 24.21 -0.75
N HIS A 266 6.96 23.47 -0.16
CA HIS A 266 8.39 23.77 -0.15
C HIS A 266 9.20 22.46 -0.21
N PRO A 267 10.51 22.49 -0.50
CA PRO A 267 11.38 21.32 -0.42
C PRO A 267 11.59 20.86 1.03
N GLY A 268 10.59 20.15 1.56
CA GLY A 268 10.53 19.67 2.93
C GLY A 268 10.86 18.19 3.08
N LEU A 269 10.56 17.69 4.27
CA LEU A 269 10.83 16.29 4.65
C LEU A 269 10.04 15.27 3.80
N GLY A 270 8.80 15.60 3.42
CA GLY A 270 8.00 14.72 2.57
C GLY A 270 8.58 14.58 1.18
N GLY A 271 9.04 15.67 0.57
CA GLY A 271 9.75 15.64 -0.71
C GLY A 271 11.05 14.84 -0.64
N GLY A 272 11.79 14.96 0.49
CA GLY A 272 12.96 14.16 0.78
C GLY A 272 12.64 12.66 0.82
N LEU A 273 11.59 12.26 1.54
CA LEU A 273 11.13 10.88 1.62
C LEU A 273 10.71 10.35 0.25
N ILE A 274 9.93 11.11 -0.53
CA ILE A 274 9.51 10.70 -1.88
C ILE A 274 10.73 10.48 -2.78
N ASN A 275 11.69 11.40 -2.75
CA ASN A 275 12.92 11.30 -3.52
C ASN A 275 13.76 10.07 -3.13
N TYR A 276 13.86 9.76 -1.83
CA TYR A 276 14.50 8.55 -1.33
C TYR A 276 13.81 7.28 -1.85
N ILE A 277 12.48 7.21 -1.79
CA ILE A 277 11.71 6.03 -2.20
C ILE A 277 11.84 5.78 -3.71
N THR A 278 11.93 6.84 -4.51
CA THR A 278 12.03 6.75 -5.97
C THR A 278 13.46 6.61 -6.48
N ARG A 279 14.46 6.59 -5.58
CA ARG A 279 15.86 6.34 -5.90
C ARG A 279 16.33 4.99 -5.33
N ASP A 280 17.60 4.71 -5.52
CA ASP A 280 18.25 3.41 -5.34
C ASP A 280 17.91 2.69 -4.03
N ALA A 281 18.14 3.32 -2.89
CA ALA A 281 17.96 2.68 -1.59
C ALA A 281 16.49 2.37 -1.26
N GLY A 282 15.60 3.34 -1.50
CA GLY A 282 14.17 3.14 -1.25
C GLY A 282 13.53 2.16 -2.23
N SER A 283 13.95 2.17 -3.50
CA SER A 283 13.45 1.22 -4.50
C SER A 283 13.84 -0.23 -4.18
N LEU A 284 15.01 -0.45 -3.56
CA LEU A 284 15.41 -1.77 -3.07
C LEU A 284 14.52 -2.28 -1.92
N ILE A 285 14.07 -1.40 -1.02
CA ILE A 285 13.09 -1.75 0.02
C ILE A 285 11.77 -2.15 -0.61
N VAL A 286 11.29 -1.37 -1.60
CA VAL A 286 10.07 -1.71 -2.36
C VAL A 286 10.21 -3.10 -3.00
N GLN A 287 11.36 -3.40 -3.60
CA GLN A 287 11.66 -4.72 -4.18
C GLN A 287 11.66 -5.84 -3.13
N LYS A 288 12.33 -5.63 -2.00
CA LYS A 288 12.42 -6.60 -0.90
C LYS A 288 11.03 -7.02 -0.41
N LEU A 289 10.08 -6.08 -0.39
CA LEU A 289 8.70 -6.30 0.00
C LEU A 289 7.82 -6.88 -1.12
N GLY A 290 8.41 -7.37 -2.21
CA GLY A 290 7.71 -8.04 -3.30
C GLY A 290 6.94 -7.13 -4.25
N LEU A 291 6.96 -5.81 -4.05
CA LEU A 291 6.34 -4.86 -4.97
C LEU A 291 7.24 -4.61 -6.17
N TRP A 292 6.63 -4.20 -7.29
CA TRP A 292 7.37 -3.77 -8.46
C TRP A 292 7.62 -2.26 -8.42
N PRO A 293 8.88 -1.80 -8.25
CA PRO A 293 9.18 -0.38 -8.15
C PRO A 293 8.80 0.39 -9.42
N ALA A 294 8.32 1.62 -9.27
CA ALA A 294 8.05 2.49 -10.39
C ALA A 294 9.33 2.96 -11.11
N VAL A 295 10.42 3.08 -10.34
CA VAL A 295 11.77 3.38 -10.84
C VAL A 295 12.66 2.19 -10.49
N ARG A 296 13.26 1.58 -11.51
CA ARG A 296 14.18 0.45 -11.32
C ARG A 296 15.58 0.95 -11.02
N TYR A 297 16.24 0.26 -10.13
CA TYR A 297 17.68 0.38 -9.95
C TYR A 297 18.41 -0.39 -11.06
N ASN A 298 19.10 0.32 -11.94
CA ASN A 298 20.01 -0.30 -12.92
C ASN A 298 21.34 -0.59 -12.23
N ARG A 299 21.62 -1.85 -11.98
CA ARG A 299 22.96 -2.32 -11.62
C ARG A 299 23.78 -2.52 -12.90
N GLU A 300 24.19 -1.46 -13.54
CA GLU A 300 25.29 -1.54 -14.50
C GLU A 300 26.61 -1.59 -13.70
N VAL A 301 27.17 -2.78 -13.56
CA VAL A 301 28.54 -2.95 -13.07
C VAL A 301 29.47 -2.72 -14.27
N ASN A 302 29.99 -1.51 -14.41
CA ASN A 302 31.09 -1.27 -15.32
C ASN A 302 32.32 -1.97 -14.76
N LEU A 303 32.60 -3.16 -15.26
CA LEU A 303 33.90 -3.81 -15.05
C LEU A 303 34.95 -3.01 -15.84
N THR A 304 35.57 -2.04 -15.17
CA THR A 304 36.85 -1.48 -15.70
C THR A 304 37.88 -2.59 -15.74
N LYS A 305 38.35 -2.89 -16.97
CA LYS A 305 39.50 -3.78 -17.23
C LYS A 305 40.79 -3.16 -16.73
#